data_423cd4fa26df98bfd959941618cc1360
#
_entry.id   423cd4fa26df98bfd959941618cc1360
#
_cell.length_a   1.000
_cell.length_b   1.000
_cell.length_c   1.000
_cell.angle_alpha   90.00
_cell.angle_beta   90.00
_cell.angle_gamma   90.00
#
_symmetry.space_group_name_H-M   'P 1'
#
loop_
_entity.id
_entity.type
_entity.pdbx_description
1 polymer ?
#
loop_
_entity_poly.entity_id
_entity_poly.type
_entity_poly.pdbx_seq_one_letter_code
_entity_poly.pdbx_strand_id
1 'polypeptide(L)' 'MMNVTVTATVQYTCFLNDADACRVKEYAKQNECTLEEAVWALYTDDTLNLYDNSTESDFTTEGIDQVEEE' A
#
# COMPACT_ATOMS: atom_id res chain seq x y z
N MET A 1 7.52 9.01 2.01
CA MET A 1 7.32 7.78 1.20
C MET A 1 6.84 6.65 2.10
N MET A 2 6.01 5.79 1.60
CA MET A 2 5.43 4.69 2.39
C MET A 2 5.78 3.36 1.73
N ASN A 3 6.27 2.41 2.51
CA ASN A 3 6.62 1.08 2.02
C ASN A 3 5.52 0.10 2.42
N VAL A 4 5.09 -0.71 1.48
CA VAL A 4 4.04 -1.69 1.68
C VAL A 4 4.63 -3.07 1.40
N THR A 5 4.60 -3.94 2.41
CA THR A 5 5.07 -5.32 2.27
C THR A 5 3.89 -6.23 1.99
N VAL A 6 4.01 -7.03 0.94
CA VAL A 6 3.00 -8.00 0.55
C VAL A 6 3.65 -9.36 0.42
N THR A 7 2.90 -10.41 0.70
CA THR A 7 3.37 -11.78 0.53
C THR A 7 2.44 -12.52 -0.42
N ALA A 8 3.02 -13.11 -1.44
CA ALA A 8 2.33 -14.03 -2.34
C ALA A 8 3.10 -15.34 -2.30
N THR A 9 3.71 -15.77 -3.41
CA THR A 9 4.63 -16.93 -3.40
C THR A 9 5.92 -16.59 -2.69
N VAL A 10 6.40 -15.34 -2.87
CA VAL A 10 7.54 -14.75 -2.15
C VAL A 10 7.14 -13.38 -1.64
N GLN A 11 7.91 -12.88 -0.68
CA GLN A 11 7.64 -11.56 -0.12
C GLN A 11 8.13 -10.45 -1.08
N TYR A 12 7.28 -9.46 -1.30
CA TYR A 12 7.60 -8.29 -2.11
C TYR A 12 7.47 -7.03 -1.26
N THR A 13 8.27 -6.03 -1.58
CA THR A 13 8.14 -4.70 -0.97
C THR A 13 7.74 -3.71 -2.06
N CYS A 14 6.59 -3.10 -1.90
CA CYS A 14 6.09 -2.06 -2.79
C CYS A 14 6.25 -0.70 -2.14
N PHE A 15 6.14 0.36 -2.92
CA PHE A 15 6.24 1.71 -2.38
C PHE A 15 5.09 2.59 -2.90
N LEU A 16 4.79 3.63 -2.12
CA LEU A 16 3.81 4.63 -2.48
C LEU A 16 4.50 5.99 -2.52
N ASN A 17 4.13 6.81 -3.50
CA ASN A 17 4.61 8.18 -3.55
C ASN A 17 3.95 9.02 -2.45
N ASP A 18 4.40 10.27 -2.27
CA ASP A 18 3.91 11.12 -1.19
C ASP A 18 2.41 11.41 -1.30
N ALA A 19 1.89 11.58 -2.51
CA ALA A 19 0.46 11.83 -2.71
C ALA A 19 -0.38 10.63 -2.27
N ASP A 20 0.02 9.42 -2.67
CA ASP A 20 -0.69 8.20 -2.29
C ASP A 20 -0.55 7.91 -0.80
N ALA A 21 0.64 8.16 -0.24
CA ALA A 21 0.85 8.02 1.20
C ALA A 21 -0.08 8.94 1.99
N CYS A 22 -0.27 10.17 1.55
CA CYS A 22 -1.21 11.10 2.18
C CYS A 22 -2.64 10.57 2.13
N ARG A 23 -3.06 10.01 1.00
CA ARG A 23 -4.40 9.40 0.87
C ARG A 23 -4.60 8.27 1.85
N VAL A 24 -3.60 7.41 1.99
CA VAL A 24 -3.66 6.28 2.93
C VAL A 24 -3.81 6.79 4.36
N LYS A 25 -3.00 7.78 4.75
CA LYS A 25 -3.07 8.34 6.10
C LYS A 25 -4.41 8.99 6.39
N GLU A 26 -4.94 9.76 5.45
CA GLU A 26 -6.24 10.41 5.62
C GLU A 26 -7.36 9.38 5.71
N TYR A 27 -7.32 8.37 4.85
CA TYR A 27 -8.32 7.30 4.88
C TYR A 27 -8.31 6.58 6.22
N ALA A 28 -7.12 6.21 6.71
CA ALA A 28 -6.99 5.53 7.99
C ALA A 28 -7.52 6.38 9.13
N LYS A 29 -7.24 7.68 9.11
CA LYS A 29 -7.70 8.61 10.13
C LYS A 29 -9.22 8.78 10.11
N GLN A 30 -9.81 8.95 8.91
CA GLN A 30 -11.24 9.17 8.76
C GLN A 30 -12.06 7.94 9.11
N ASN A 31 -11.52 6.75 8.86
CA ASN A 31 -12.23 5.49 9.09
C ASN A 31 -11.76 4.76 10.34
N GLU A 32 -10.84 5.36 11.10
CA GLU A 32 -10.30 4.79 12.34
C GLU A 32 -9.79 3.36 12.14
N CYS A 33 -9.09 3.12 11.04
CA CYS A 33 -8.53 1.81 10.72
C CYS A 33 -6.99 1.87 10.65
N THR A 34 -6.37 0.70 10.51
CA THR A 34 -4.92 0.62 10.40
C THR A 34 -4.45 1.07 9.01
N LEU A 35 -3.15 1.35 8.88
CA LEU A 35 -2.58 1.69 7.58
C LEU A 35 -2.71 0.53 6.60
N GLU A 36 -2.57 -0.71 7.07
CA GLU A 36 -2.73 -1.91 6.27
C GLU A 36 -4.14 -2.01 5.70
N GLU A 37 -5.14 -1.76 6.52
CA GLU A 37 -6.53 -1.76 6.08
C GLU A 37 -6.80 -0.63 5.09
N ALA A 38 -6.24 0.55 5.34
CA ALA A 38 -6.40 1.69 4.45
C ALA A 38 -5.79 1.43 3.08
N VAL A 39 -4.57 0.88 3.03
CA VAL A 39 -3.91 0.53 1.78
C VAL A 39 -4.75 -0.49 1.00
N TRP A 40 -5.22 -1.53 1.67
CA TRP A 40 -6.02 -2.56 1.03
C TRP A 40 -7.32 -2.00 0.46
N ALA A 41 -8.03 -1.18 1.23
CA ALA A 41 -9.28 -0.59 0.80
C ALA A 41 -9.11 0.31 -0.44
N LEU A 42 -8.08 1.17 -0.42
CA LEU A 42 -7.81 2.06 -1.54
C LEU A 42 -7.31 1.30 -2.77
N TYR A 43 -6.53 0.25 -2.55
CA TYR A 43 -6.03 -0.59 -3.63
C TYR A 43 -7.16 -1.33 -4.33
N THR A 44 -8.08 -1.92 -3.58
CA THR A 44 -9.21 -2.67 -4.14
C THR A 44 -10.24 -1.75 -4.81
N ASP A 45 -10.25 -0.47 -4.47
CA ASP A 45 -11.12 0.54 -5.04
C ASP A 45 -10.52 1.22 -6.28
N ASP A 46 -9.40 0.73 -6.77
CA ASP A 46 -8.65 1.28 -7.92
C ASP A 46 -8.19 2.72 -7.72
N THR A 47 -8.11 3.18 -6.47
CA THR A 47 -7.63 4.53 -6.14
C THR A 47 -6.12 4.57 -5.99
N LEU A 48 -5.51 3.42 -5.70
CA LEU A 48 -4.11 3.30 -5.35
C LEU A 48 -3.45 2.22 -6.18
N ASN A 49 -2.25 2.51 -6.68
CA ASN A 49 -1.43 1.54 -7.39
C ASN A 49 -0.23 1.16 -6.54
N LEU A 50 0.10 -0.12 -6.52
CA LEU A 50 1.28 -0.62 -5.84
C LEU A 50 2.39 -0.85 -6.87
N TYR A 51 3.60 -0.44 -6.51
CA TYR A 51 4.77 -0.58 -7.38
C TYR A 51 5.81 -1.45 -6.69
N ASP A 52 6.31 -2.46 -7.40
CA ASP A 52 7.39 -3.29 -6.92
C ASP A 52 8.70 -2.48 -6.94
N ASN A 53 9.39 -2.41 -5.82
CA ASN A 53 10.64 -1.66 -5.69
C ASN A 53 11.75 -2.17 -6.61
N SER A 54 11.73 -3.45 -6.95
CA SER A 54 12.76 -4.06 -7.80
C SER A 54 12.62 -3.68 -9.26
N THR A 55 11.39 -3.53 -9.74
CA THR A 55 11.10 -3.34 -11.16
C THR A 55 10.49 -1.98 -11.47
N GLU A 56 10.03 -1.26 -10.46
CA GLU A 56 9.30 0.00 -10.60
C GLU A 56 8.06 -0.13 -11.50
N SER A 57 7.47 -1.33 -11.55
CA SER A 57 6.26 -1.60 -12.32
C SER A 57 5.07 -1.86 -11.40
N ASP A 58 3.88 -1.73 -11.96
CA ASP A 58 2.65 -2.00 -11.24
C ASP A 58 2.67 -3.42 -10.67
N PHE A 59 2.22 -3.56 -9.44
CA PHE A 59 2.21 -4.82 -8.73
C PHE A 59 0.79 -5.17 -8.32
N THR A 60 0.43 -6.44 -8.48
CA THR A 60 -0.89 -6.96 -8.09
C THR A 60 -0.73 -7.96 -6.95
N THR A 61 -1.52 -7.79 -5.90
CA THR A 61 -1.50 -8.68 -4.75
C THR A 61 -2.93 -8.96 -4.26
N GLU A 62 -3.09 -10.04 -3.50
CA GLU A 62 -4.36 -10.40 -2.87
C GLU A 62 -4.43 -10.03 -1.40
N GLY A 63 -3.40 -9.40 -0.86
CA GLY A 63 -3.41 -8.99 0.54
C GLY A 63 -2.22 -8.11 0.90
N ILE A 64 -2.35 -7.41 2.00
CA ILE A 64 -1.33 -6.50 2.53
C ILE A 64 -0.84 -7.05 3.87
N ASP A 65 0.46 -7.31 3.99
CA ASP A 65 1.03 -7.85 5.23
C ASP A 65 1.42 -6.75 6.21
N GLN A 66 2.14 -5.73 5.72
CA GLN A 66 2.66 -4.68 6.58
C GLN A 66 2.82 -3.39 5.80
N VAL A 67 2.59 -2.27 6.47
CA VAL A 67 2.82 -0.93 5.92
C VAL A 67 3.78 -0.20 6.85
N GLU A 68 4.87 0.32 6.30
CA GLU A 68 5.83 1.12 7.03
C GLU A 68 5.86 2.52 6.45
N GLU A 69 5.79 3.53 7.32
CA GLU A 69 5.87 4.92 6.93
C GLU A 69 7.26 5.46 7.25
N GLU A 70 7.86 6.11 6.26
CA GLU A 70 9.14 6.81 6.44
C GLU A 70 8.92 8.30 6.51
#